data_f6b6996ca010605696c8d86e6ef3af20
#
_entry.id   f6b6996ca010605696c8d86e6ef3af20
#
_cell.length_a   1.000
_cell.length_b   1.000
_cell.length_c   1.000
_cell.angle_alpha   90.00
_cell.angle_beta   90.00
_cell.angle_gamma   90.00
#
_symmetry.space_group_name_H-M   'P 1'
#
loop_
_entity.id
_entity.type
_entity.pdbx_description
1 polymer ?
#
loop_
_entity_poly.entity_id
_entity_poly.type
_entity_poly.pdbx_seq_one_letter_code
_entity_poly.pdbx_strand_id
1 'polypeptide(L)'
;VGSQGEVFSLISGGFDSGVSTYDVLHRGCRVNYLFFNMGGTAHEIGVKQESYFLWDRFASSHRVRFVTIPFEPIVGQILERTHHGVRGVILKRMMMRVGSLVAKKFDAEALVTGESLGQVSSQTLRNLTHIDNVCDVLLLRPLVTADKQDIIDKSREIGTIGFAESM
;
A
#
# COMPACT_ATOMS: atom_id res chain seq x y z
N VAL A 1 2.31 -18.39 -8.34
CA VAL A 1 1.99 -17.46 -7.25
C VAL A 1 2.27 -18.13 -5.92
N GLY A 2 2.86 -17.38 -4.98
CA GLY A 2 3.12 -17.85 -3.63
C GLY A 2 4.46 -18.55 -3.42
N SER A 3 5.28 -18.69 -4.46
CA SER A 3 6.58 -19.37 -4.37
C SER A 3 7.68 -18.49 -3.77
N GLN A 4 7.52 -17.16 -3.76
CA GLN A 4 8.53 -16.21 -3.30
C GLN A 4 8.34 -15.76 -1.84
N GLY A 5 7.29 -16.23 -1.18
CA GLY A 5 7.00 -15.86 0.20
C GLY A 5 5.77 -14.98 0.32
N GLU A 6 5.48 -14.58 1.56
CA GLU A 6 4.25 -13.86 1.90
C GLU A 6 4.55 -12.41 2.22
N VAL A 7 3.73 -11.50 1.68
CA VAL A 7 3.87 -10.07 1.89
C VAL A 7 2.53 -9.43 2.25
N PHE A 8 2.56 -8.24 2.85
CA PHE A 8 1.39 -7.38 2.98
C PHE A 8 1.56 -6.18 2.06
N SER A 9 0.61 -5.99 1.15
CA SER A 9 0.59 -4.82 0.28
C SER A 9 -0.33 -3.76 0.87
N LEU A 10 0.19 -2.55 1.00
CA LEU A 10 -0.59 -1.40 1.43
C LEU A 10 -1.49 -0.98 0.27
N ILE A 11 -2.79 -1.13 0.46
CA ILE A 11 -3.79 -0.83 -0.57
C ILE A 11 -4.60 0.39 -0.13
N SER A 12 -4.70 1.39 -1.00
CA SER A 12 -5.36 2.66 -0.66
C SER A 12 -6.53 3.00 -1.57
N GLY A 13 -6.69 2.26 -2.66
CA GLY A 13 -7.70 2.56 -3.67
C GLY A 13 -7.22 3.48 -4.78
N GLY A 14 -6.01 4.06 -4.69
CA GLY A 14 -5.43 4.85 -5.77
C GLY A 14 -4.84 3.97 -6.88
N PHE A 15 -4.38 4.61 -7.96
CA PHE A 15 -3.78 3.89 -9.10
C PHE A 15 -2.56 3.08 -8.69
N ASP A 16 -1.72 3.67 -7.83
CA ASP A 16 -0.41 3.13 -7.52
C ASP A 16 -0.48 1.81 -6.76
N SER A 17 -1.35 1.72 -5.76
CA SER A 17 -1.39 0.56 -4.88
C SER A 17 -1.91 -0.70 -5.60
N GLY A 18 -2.82 -0.54 -6.56
CA GLY A 18 -3.28 -1.66 -7.38
C GLY A 18 -2.16 -2.21 -8.26
N VAL A 19 -1.40 -1.31 -8.88
CA VAL A 19 -0.31 -1.70 -9.78
C VAL A 19 0.85 -2.32 -9.00
N SER A 20 1.25 -1.73 -7.87
CA SER A 20 2.32 -2.30 -7.04
C SER A 20 1.95 -3.68 -6.51
N THR A 21 0.69 -3.88 -6.14
CA THR A 21 0.19 -5.20 -5.73
C THR A 21 0.29 -6.20 -6.87
N TYR A 22 -0.15 -5.83 -8.06
CA TYR A 22 -0.04 -6.69 -9.23
C TYR A 22 1.41 -7.08 -9.50
N ASP A 23 2.33 -6.14 -9.42
CA ASP A 23 3.74 -6.40 -9.72
C ASP A 23 4.32 -7.49 -8.82
N VAL A 24 4.02 -7.46 -7.53
CA VAL A 24 4.54 -8.51 -6.62
C VAL A 24 3.77 -9.82 -6.77
N LEU A 25 2.49 -9.79 -7.09
CA LEU A 25 1.74 -11.01 -7.44
C LEU A 25 2.37 -11.69 -8.67
N HIS A 26 2.67 -10.90 -9.69
CA HIS A 26 3.27 -11.40 -10.93
C HIS A 26 4.65 -11.99 -10.70
N ARG A 27 5.39 -11.50 -9.70
CA ARG A 27 6.70 -12.03 -9.34
C ARG A 27 6.63 -13.27 -8.43
N GLY A 28 5.44 -13.72 -8.09
CA GLY A 28 5.22 -14.98 -7.37
C GLY A 28 5.02 -14.84 -5.87
N CYS A 29 4.84 -13.63 -5.35
CA CYS A 29 4.55 -13.44 -3.93
C CYS A 29 3.11 -13.83 -3.60
N ARG A 30 2.91 -14.37 -2.40
CA ARG A 30 1.58 -14.49 -1.82
C ARG A 30 1.26 -13.16 -1.13
N VAL A 31 0.26 -12.45 -1.65
CA VAL A 31 -0.04 -11.09 -1.21
C VAL A 31 -1.26 -11.09 -0.30
N ASN A 32 -1.10 -10.50 0.87
CA ASN A 32 -2.19 -10.08 1.74
C ASN A 32 -2.34 -8.56 1.64
N TYR A 33 -3.47 -8.04 2.07
CA TYR A 33 -3.80 -6.62 1.91
C TYR A 33 -3.86 -5.93 3.27
N LEU A 34 -3.24 -4.77 3.35
CA LEU A 34 -3.25 -3.92 4.54
C LEU A 34 -3.85 -2.57 4.17
N PHE A 35 -4.94 -2.22 4.81
CA PHE A 35 -5.65 -0.98 4.55
C PHE A 35 -5.69 -0.11 5.81
N PHE A 36 -5.15 1.10 5.71
CA PHE A 36 -5.23 2.11 6.76
C PHE A 36 -6.45 2.98 6.49
N ASN A 37 -7.51 2.78 7.25
CA ASN A 37 -8.78 3.44 6.99
C ASN A 37 -8.79 4.84 7.59
N MET A 38 -8.80 5.84 6.71
CA MET A 38 -8.88 7.26 7.05
C MET A 38 -10.12 7.91 6.44
N GLY A 39 -10.91 7.18 5.67
CA GLY A 39 -12.00 7.72 4.86
C GLY A 39 -13.38 7.11 5.10
N GLY A 40 -13.53 6.27 6.10
CA GLY A 40 -14.84 5.71 6.47
C GLY A 40 -15.23 4.45 5.69
N THR A 41 -16.47 4.01 5.88
CA THR A 41 -16.98 2.72 5.42
C THR A 41 -17.05 2.60 3.89
N ALA A 42 -17.48 3.65 3.21
CA ALA A 42 -17.61 3.60 1.74
C ALA A 42 -16.25 3.38 1.07
N HIS A 43 -15.22 4.06 1.56
CA HIS A 43 -13.87 3.89 1.03
C HIS A 43 -13.36 2.48 1.29
N GLU A 44 -13.59 1.94 2.49
CA GLU A 44 -13.19 0.58 2.85
C GLU A 44 -13.85 -0.45 1.93
N ILE A 45 -15.13 -0.30 1.61
CA ILE A 45 -15.84 -1.20 0.70
C ILE A 45 -15.18 -1.18 -0.68
N GLY A 46 -14.88 0.01 -1.20
CA GLY A 46 -14.22 0.14 -2.50
C GLY A 46 -12.85 -0.51 -2.54
N VAL A 47 -12.06 -0.34 -1.49
CA VAL A 47 -10.74 -0.97 -1.39
C VAL A 47 -10.85 -2.49 -1.28
N LYS A 48 -11.82 -3.00 -0.55
CA LYS A 48 -12.08 -4.45 -0.48
C LYS A 48 -12.48 -5.02 -1.81
N GLN A 49 -13.31 -4.31 -2.58
CA GLN A 49 -13.71 -4.74 -3.91
C GLN A 49 -12.52 -4.82 -4.86
N GLU A 50 -11.64 -3.84 -4.84
CA GLU A 50 -10.41 -3.87 -5.63
C GLU A 50 -9.50 -5.01 -5.23
N SER A 51 -9.32 -5.22 -3.93
CA SER A 51 -8.49 -6.31 -3.41
C SER A 51 -9.05 -7.67 -3.81
N TYR A 52 -10.36 -7.84 -3.73
CA TYR A 52 -11.03 -9.06 -4.18
C TYR A 52 -10.82 -9.28 -5.68
N PHE A 53 -10.94 -8.24 -6.48
CA PHE A 53 -10.72 -8.30 -7.93
C PHE A 53 -9.31 -8.80 -8.24
N LEU A 54 -8.30 -8.24 -7.60
CA LEU A 54 -6.91 -8.64 -7.79
C LEU A 54 -6.67 -10.09 -7.37
N TRP A 55 -7.21 -10.47 -6.22
CA TRP A 55 -7.08 -11.84 -5.74
C TRP A 55 -7.78 -12.82 -6.68
N ASP A 56 -9.03 -12.55 -7.03
CA ASP A 56 -9.82 -13.45 -7.87
C ASP A 56 -9.18 -13.66 -9.25
N ARG A 57 -8.68 -12.58 -9.84
CA ARG A 57 -8.13 -12.61 -11.20
C ARG A 57 -6.72 -13.17 -11.26
N PHE A 58 -5.89 -12.90 -10.27
CA PHE A 58 -4.45 -13.18 -10.38
C PHE A 58 -3.91 -14.13 -9.31
N ALA A 59 -4.65 -14.44 -8.26
CA ALA A 59 -4.11 -15.16 -7.12
C ALA A 59 -5.11 -16.06 -6.40
N SER A 60 -6.18 -16.49 -7.05
CA SER A 60 -7.29 -17.24 -6.40
C SER A 60 -6.89 -18.62 -5.89
N SER A 61 -5.69 -19.11 -6.26
CA SER A 61 -5.18 -20.39 -5.76
C SER A 61 -4.73 -20.33 -4.30
N HIS A 62 -4.67 -19.16 -3.69
CA HIS A 62 -4.17 -18.99 -2.33
C HIS A 62 -5.18 -18.27 -1.45
N ARG A 63 -5.13 -18.58 -0.15
CA ARG A 63 -5.86 -17.81 0.85
C ARG A 63 -5.26 -16.42 0.96
N VAL A 64 -6.11 -15.44 1.28
CA VAL A 64 -5.69 -14.06 1.42
C VAL A 64 -6.29 -13.46 2.70
N ARG A 65 -5.52 -12.59 3.34
CA ARG A 65 -5.97 -11.78 4.47
C ARG A 65 -6.20 -10.36 4.00
N PHE A 66 -7.24 -9.75 4.52
CA PHE A 66 -7.48 -8.31 4.39
C PHE A 66 -7.53 -7.74 5.80
N VAL A 67 -6.54 -6.92 6.13
CA VAL A 67 -6.42 -6.32 7.47
C VAL A 67 -6.72 -4.84 7.35
N THR A 68 -7.72 -4.38 8.10
CA THR A 68 -8.06 -2.96 8.20
C THR A 68 -7.58 -2.40 9.52
N ILE A 69 -6.87 -1.29 9.46
CA ILE A 69 -6.44 -0.53 10.64
C ILE A 69 -7.21 0.79 10.66
N PRO A 70 -8.05 1.04 11.67
CA PRO A 70 -8.70 2.35 11.80
C PRO A 70 -7.66 3.39 12.18
N PHE A 71 -7.41 4.33 11.28
CA PHE A 71 -6.29 5.27 11.41
C PHE A 71 -6.73 6.71 11.66
N GLU A 72 -8.03 7.00 11.69
CA GLU A 72 -8.54 8.34 11.91
C GLU A 72 -8.04 8.99 13.21
N PRO A 73 -8.01 8.29 14.37
CA PRO A 73 -7.48 8.90 15.59
C PRO A 73 -6.01 9.31 15.48
N ILE A 74 -5.22 8.53 14.79
CA ILE A 74 -3.78 8.83 14.58
C ILE A 74 -3.62 10.04 13.67
N VAL A 75 -4.40 10.11 12.60
CA VAL A 75 -4.41 11.27 11.71
C VAL A 75 -4.79 12.53 12.48
N GLY A 76 -5.81 12.47 13.33
CA GLY A 76 -6.21 13.59 14.18
C GLY A 76 -5.08 14.10 15.05
N GLN A 77 -4.35 13.21 15.71
CA GLN A 77 -3.20 13.58 16.54
C GLN A 77 -2.07 14.20 15.74
N ILE A 78 -1.80 13.66 14.56
CA ILE A 78 -0.78 14.23 13.67
C ILE A 78 -1.14 15.65 13.27
N LEU A 79 -2.40 15.90 12.91
CA LEU A 79 -2.86 17.23 12.53
C LEU A 79 -2.76 18.25 13.68
N GLU A 80 -3.01 17.80 14.91
CA GLU A 80 -2.95 18.67 16.08
C GLU A 80 -1.53 18.96 16.55
N ARG A 81 -0.61 18.00 16.43
CA ARG A 81 0.69 18.03 17.11
C ARG A 81 1.87 18.28 16.21
N THR A 82 1.69 18.33 14.90
CA THR A 82 2.82 18.44 13.97
C THR A 82 2.72 19.64 13.05
N HIS A 83 3.89 20.07 12.59
CA HIS A 83 4.01 21.13 11.59
C HIS A 83 3.49 20.64 10.24
N HIS A 84 2.79 21.51 9.50
CA HIS A 84 2.17 21.17 8.21
C HIS A 84 3.15 20.53 7.21
N GLY A 85 4.37 21.01 7.13
CA GLY A 85 5.34 20.54 6.14
C GLY A 85 5.86 19.12 6.36
N VAL A 86 5.66 18.53 7.55
CA VAL A 86 6.17 17.18 7.87
C VAL A 86 5.07 16.14 8.05
N ARG A 87 3.81 16.54 7.95
CA ARG A 87 2.67 15.66 8.23
C ARG A 87 2.66 14.39 7.38
N GLY A 88 2.93 14.54 6.08
CA GLY A 88 2.93 13.39 5.17
C GLY A 88 3.98 12.35 5.52
N VAL A 89 5.17 12.80 5.90
CA VAL A 89 6.26 11.91 6.30
C VAL A 89 5.93 11.22 7.61
N ILE A 90 5.42 11.97 8.60
CA ILE A 90 5.04 11.40 9.90
C ILE A 90 3.93 10.38 9.74
N LEU A 91 2.91 10.67 8.94
CA LEU A 91 1.83 9.74 8.66
C LEU A 91 2.38 8.42 8.10
N LYS A 92 3.25 8.50 7.11
CA LYS A 92 3.84 7.31 6.50
C LYS A 92 4.75 6.55 7.46
N ARG A 93 5.49 7.25 8.31
CA ARG A 93 6.30 6.59 9.35
C ARG A 93 5.42 5.79 10.31
N MET A 94 4.29 6.35 10.72
CA MET A 94 3.34 5.62 11.57
C MET A 94 2.75 4.40 10.86
N MET A 95 2.42 4.55 9.58
CA MET A 95 1.94 3.41 8.77
C MET A 95 2.98 2.31 8.69
N MET A 96 4.26 2.64 8.52
CA MET A 96 5.32 1.63 8.47
C MET A 96 5.54 0.93 9.81
N ARG A 97 5.42 1.66 10.92
CA ARG A 97 5.50 1.05 12.26
C ARG A 97 4.38 0.04 12.48
N VAL A 98 3.16 0.44 12.18
CA VAL A 98 2.00 -0.45 12.32
C VAL A 98 2.07 -1.60 11.33
N GLY A 99 2.44 -1.32 10.09
CA GLY A 99 2.61 -2.34 9.06
C GLY A 99 3.64 -3.40 9.44
N SER A 100 4.75 -2.97 10.04
CA SER A 100 5.77 -3.90 10.54
C SER A 100 5.21 -4.83 11.62
N LEU A 101 4.39 -4.30 12.53
CA LEU A 101 3.73 -5.11 13.55
C LEU A 101 2.75 -6.12 12.94
N VAL A 102 1.99 -5.69 11.94
CA VAL A 102 1.04 -6.57 11.23
C VAL A 102 1.82 -7.69 10.51
N ALA A 103 2.88 -7.34 9.79
CA ALA A 103 3.69 -8.32 9.08
C ALA A 103 4.25 -9.37 10.05
N LYS A 104 4.79 -8.94 11.18
CA LYS A 104 5.34 -9.86 12.18
C LYS A 104 4.25 -10.74 12.79
N LYS A 105 3.09 -10.19 13.07
CA LYS A 105 1.97 -10.93 13.66
C LYS A 105 1.52 -12.09 12.76
N PHE A 106 1.52 -11.88 11.46
CA PHE A 106 1.04 -12.86 10.49
C PHE A 106 2.19 -13.57 9.75
N ASP A 107 3.41 -13.42 10.21
CA ASP A 107 4.59 -14.09 9.65
C ASP A 107 4.86 -13.71 8.18
N ALA A 108 4.54 -12.50 7.78
CA ALA A 108 4.87 -12.00 6.46
C ALA A 108 6.30 -11.45 6.44
N GLU A 109 6.97 -11.60 5.31
CA GLU A 109 8.39 -11.26 5.18
C GLU A 109 8.63 -9.82 4.77
N ALA A 110 7.63 -9.18 4.13
CA ALA A 110 7.81 -7.83 3.59
C ALA A 110 6.51 -7.05 3.56
N LEU A 111 6.65 -5.73 3.47
CA LEU A 111 5.58 -4.81 3.12
C LEU A 111 5.80 -4.32 1.69
N VAL A 112 4.72 -3.97 1.02
CA VAL A 112 4.76 -3.41 -0.34
C VAL A 112 4.01 -2.09 -0.35
N THR A 113 4.62 -1.05 -0.92
CA THR A 113 3.97 0.25 -1.10
C THR A 113 4.00 0.68 -2.55
N GLY A 114 3.07 1.57 -2.92
CA GLY A 114 2.99 2.13 -4.26
C GLY A 114 3.75 3.45 -4.44
N GLU A 115 4.69 3.74 -3.57
CA GLU A 115 5.46 4.99 -3.63
C GLU A 115 6.33 5.07 -4.88
N SER A 116 6.40 6.27 -5.47
CA SER A 116 7.32 6.54 -6.56
C SER A 116 8.01 7.89 -6.33
N LEU A 117 9.26 8.01 -6.79
CA LEU A 117 10.07 9.21 -6.57
C LEU A 117 9.42 10.44 -7.19
N GLY A 118 9.31 11.50 -6.39
CA GLY A 118 8.92 12.82 -6.86
C GLY A 118 7.45 13.06 -7.12
N GLN A 119 6.58 12.07 -6.92
CA GLN A 119 5.14 12.27 -7.14
C GLN A 119 4.54 13.31 -6.18
N VAL A 120 4.89 13.20 -4.91
CA VAL A 120 4.47 14.15 -3.87
C VAL A 120 5.65 14.44 -2.95
N SER A 121 5.54 15.46 -2.11
CA SER A 121 6.64 15.90 -1.26
C SER A 121 7.18 14.83 -0.32
N SER A 122 6.37 13.88 0.12
CA SER A 122 6.82 12.78 0.98
C SER A 122 7.67 11.73 0.23
N GLN A 123 7.74 11.81 -1.10
CA GLN A 123 8.40 10.80 -1.94
C GLN A 123 9.73 11.27 -2.51
N THR A 124 10.43 12.17 -1.83
CA THR A 124 11.84 12.47 -2.13
C THR A 124 12.73 11.37 -1.55
N LEU A 125 13.95 11.23 -2.06
CA LEU A 125 14.89 10.23 -1.51
C LEU A 125 15.10 10.42 -0.02
N ARG A 126 15.28 11.67 0.43
CA ARG A 126 15.47 11.96 1.86
C ARG A 126 14.26 11.54 2.68
N ASN A 127 13.06 11.87 2.24
CA ASN A 127 11.84 11.54 2.96
C ASN A 127 11.57 10.04 2.93
N LEU A 128 11.82 9.36 1.81
CA LEU A 128 11.70 7.91 1.75
C LEU A 128 12.68 7.22 2.71
N THR A 129 13.88 7.78 2.88
CA THR A 129 14.85 7.28 3.87
C THR A 129 14.28 7.35 5.28
N HIS A 130 13.68 8.50 5.64
CA HIS A 130 13.06 8.66 6.96
C HIS A 130 11.89 7.71 7.18
N ILE A 131 11.11 7.45 6.16
CA ILE A 131 10.01 6.50 6.21
C ILE A 131 10.55 5.07 6.36
N ASP A 132 11.56 4.73 5.60
CA ASP A 132 12.18 3.40 5.61
C ASP A 132 12.82 3.06 6.97
N ASN A 133 13.40 4.05 7.64
CA ASN A 133 14.11 3.86 8.89
C ASN A 133 13.26 3.27 10.02
N VAL A 134 11.96 3.42 9.97
CA VAL A 134 11.05 2.88 11.00
C VAL A 134 10.38 1.58 10.58
N CYS A 135 10.70 1.06 9.40
CA CYS A 135 10.16 -0.20 8.92
C CYS A 135 11.10 -1.34 9.34
N ASP A 136 10.59 -2.26 10.15
CA ASP A 136 11.37 -3.36 10.71
C ASP A 136 11.40 -4.61 9.81
N VAL A 137 10.69 -4.57 8.69
CA VAL A 137 10.67 -5.66 7.71
C VAL A 137 11.11 -5.11 6.36
N LEU A 138 11.40 -6.00 5.43
CA LEU A 138 11.75 -5.57 4.08
C LEU A 138 10.62 -4.75 3.48
N LEU A 139 10.96 -3.59 2.93
CA LEU A 139 10.00 -2.69 2.29
C LEU A 139 10.25 -2.69 0.79
N LEU A 140 9.28 -3.18 0.03
CA LEU A 140 9.34 -3.23 -1.43
C LEU A 140 8.57 -2.06 -2.03
N ARG A 141 9.21 -1.37 -2.96
CA ARG A 141 8.63 -0.24 -3.70
C ARG A 141 8.71 -0.52 -5.20
N PRO A 142 7.80 -1.37 -5.73
CA PRO A 142 7.89 -1.77 -7.15
C PRO A 142 7.83 -0.62 -8.15
N LEU A 143 7.21 0.49 -7.76
CA LEU A 143 6.98 1.65 -8.63
C LEU A 143 7.93 2.81 -8.36
N VAL A 144 8.99 2.60 -7.60
CA VAL A 144 9.84 3.72 -7.12
C VAL A 144 10.39 4.58 -8.25
N THR A 145 10.66 4.01 -9.41
CA THR A 145 11.17 4.73 -10.60
C THR A 145 10.15 4.84 -11.73
N ALA A 146 8.91 4.44 -11.51
CA ALA A 146 7.89 4.46 -12.57
C ALA A 146 7.29 5.85 -12.75
N ASP A 147 7.01 6.22 -14.00
CA ASP A 147 6.29 7.46 -14.32
C ASP A 147 4.80 7.29 -14.05
N LYS A 148 4.14 8.40 -13.70
CA LYS A 148 2.69 8.40 -13.43
C LYS A 148 1.89 7.86 -14.61
N GLN A 149 2.25 8.25 -15.83
CA GLN A 149 1.54 7.79 -17.02
C GLN A 149 1.67 6.27 -17.21
N ASP A 150 2.85 5.73 -16.97
CA ASP A 150 3.09 4.28 -17.06
C ASP A 150 2.27 3.52 -16.03
N ILE A 151 2.13 4.07 -14.83
CA ILE A 151 1.31 3.47 -13.77
C ILE A 151 -0.17 3.47 -14.19
N ILE A 152 -0.66 4.58 -14.72
CA ILE A 152 -2.05 4.68 -15.20
C ILE A 152 -2.30 3.69 -16.33
N ASP A 153 -1.38 3.61 -17.30
CA ASP A 153 -1.48 2.67 -18.41
C ASP A 153 -1.52 1.23 -17.92
N LYS A 154 -0.68 0.91 -16.95
CA LYS A 154 -0.66 -0.43 -16.34
C LYS A 154 -1.96 -0.72 -15.59
N SER A 155 -2.50 0.25 -14.86
CA SER A 155 -3.78 0.07 -14.15
C SER A 155 -4.92 -0.23 -15.12
N ARG A 156 -4.89 0.36 -16.31
CA ARG A 156 -5.87 0.06 -17.37
C ARG A 156 -5.68 -1.36 -17.89
N GLU A 157 -4.45 -1.76 -18.16
CA GLU A 157 -4.12 -3.08 -18.67
C GLU A 157 -4.56 -4.19 -17.72
N ILE A 158 -4.31 -4.05 -16.41
CA ILE A 158 -4.66 -5.07 -15.42
C ILE A 158 -6.12 -4.97 -14.92
N GLY A 159 -6.82 -3.90 -15.26
CA GLY A 159 -8.24 -3.74 -14.96
C GLY A 159 -8.56 -3.03 -13.65
N THR A 160 -7.59 -2.43 -12.98
CA THR A 160 -7.82 -1.73 -11.71
C THR A 160 -8.21 -0.26 -11.87
N ILE A 161 -8.10 0.29 -13.08
CA ILE A 161 -8.33 1.72 -13.30
C ILE A 161 -9.72 2.18 -12.87
N GLY A 162 -10.74 1.36 -13.10
CA GLY A 162 -12.11 1.72 -12.74
C GLY A 162 -12.32 1.87 -11.23
N PHE A 163 -11.63 1.05 -10.43
CA PHE A 163 -11.68 1.18 -8.98
C PHE A 163 -11.03 2.48 -8.52
N ALA A 164 -9.88 2.80 -9.05
CA ALA A 164 -9.14 4.02 -8.69
C ALA A 164 -9.92 5.28 -9.06
N GLU A 165 -10.57 5.29 -10.21
CA GLU A 165 -11.34 6.45 -10.67
C GLU A 165 -12.65 6.64 -9.89
N SER A 166 -13.21 5.58 -9.32
CA SER A 166 -14.49 5.65 -8.59
C SER A 166 -14.29 5.94 -7.10
N MET A 167 -13.09 5.95 -6.63
CA MET A 167 -12.72 6.27 -5.25
C MET A 167 -12.07 7.64 -5.19
#